data_00e81845f16511e80f3b83b6ff5bff7c
#
_entry.id   00e81845f16511e80f3b83b6ff5bff7c
#
_cell.length_a   1.000
_cell.length_b   1.000
_cell.length_c   1.000
_cell.angle_alpha   90.00
_cell.angle_beta   90.00
_cell.angle_gamma   90.00
#
_symmetry.space_group_name_H-M   'P 1'
#
loop_
_entity.id
_entity.type
_entity.pdbx_description
1 polymer ?
#
loop_
_entity_poly.entity_id
_entity_poly.type
_entity_poly.pdbx_seq_one_letter_code
_entity_poly.pdbx_strand_id
1 'polypeptide(L)'
;QVIVRSYNRRNTDKSTLAHAEITAIKRASKKLGDWRLEDCTLYVTLEPCQMCAGAIVQARIPEVMIGCMNPKAGCAGSIYNLLQEPAFNHQVSLFKGVLEEECSQMLKDFFRSLRTRLKT
;
A
#
# COMPACT_ATOMS: atom_id res chain seq x y z
N GLN A 1 -1.88 13.45 12.12
CA GLN A 1 -2.36 14.31 11.03
C GLN A 1 -2.21 13.60 9.69
N VAL A 2 -3.29 13.53 8.92
CA VAL A 2 -3.27 12.97 7.57
C VAL A 2 -2.68 14.01 6.63
N ILE A 3 -1.56 13.66 5.96
CA ILE A 3 -0.93 14.59 5.02
C ILE A 3 -1.27 14.28 3.57
N VAL A 4 -1.57 13.00 3.26
CA VAL A 4 -1.91 12.56 1.89
C VAL A 4 -2.92 11.43 1.95
N ARG A 5 -3.85 11.43 0.99
CA ARG A 5 -4.73 10.29 0.71
C ARG A 5 -4.63 9.97 -0.77
N SER A 6 -4.71 8.68 -1.11
CA SER A 6 -4.69 8.27 -2.50
C SER A 6 -5.42 6.94 -2.68
N TYR A 7 -5.63 6.60 -3.95
CA TYR A 7 -6.30 5.36 -4.35
C TYR A 7 -5.67 4.85 -5.63
N ASN A 8 -5.96 3.59 -5.96
CA ASN A 8 -5.41 2.96 -7.17
C ASN A 8 -5.94 3.67 -8.42
N ARG A 9 -5.02 4.11 -9.29
CA ARG A 9 -5.35 4.80 -10.54
C ARG A 9 -4.78 4.09 -11.77
N ARG A 10 -4.46 2.79 -11.63
CA ARG A 10 -3.82 2.03 -12.71
C ARG A 10 -4.58 2.15 -14.03
N ASN A 11 -5.91 1.98 -14.00
CA ASN A 11 -6.74 2.05 -15.20
C ASN A 11 -6.94 3.49 -15.70
N THR A 12 -7.08 4.44 -14.77
CA THR A 12 -7.27 5.86 -15.12
C THR A 12 -6.01 6.45 -15.73
N ASP A 13 -4.87 6.23 -15.09
CA ASP A 13 -3.58 6.78 -15.53
C ASP A 13 -2.90 5.90 -16.57
N LYS A 14 -3.46 4.70 -16.83
CA LYS A 14 -2.90 3.70 -17.75
C LYS A 14 -1.44 3.42 -17.43
N SER A 15 -1.14 3.29 -16.14
CA SER A 15 0.21 3.08 -15.64
C SER A 15 0.24 1.97 -14.59
N THR A 16 1.14 1.03 -14.78
CA THR A 16 1.43 -0.02 -13.80
C THR A 16 1.86 0.57 -12.45
N LEU A 17 2.51 1.74 -12.47
CA LEU A 17 3.03 2.38 -11.27
C LEU A 17 1.96 3.10 -10.46
N ALA A 18 0.77 3.29 -10.99
CA ALA A 18 -0.28 4.10 -10.35
C ALA A 18 -1.05 3.35 -9.27
N HIS A 19 -0.36 2.60 -8.44
CA HIS A 19 -0.90 2.03 -7.21
C HIS A 19 -1.04 3.13 -6.15
N ALA A 20 -2.02 2.97 -5.26
CA ALA A 20 -2.30 3.97 -4.22
C ALA A 20 -1.06 4.30 -3.39
N GLU A 21 -0.27 3.29 -3.03
CA GLU A 21 0.93 3.46 -2.21
C GLU A 21 2.00 4.30 -2.92
N ILE A 22 2.23 4.03 -4.21
CA ILE A 22 3.20 4.78 -5.01
C ILE A 22 2.79 6.24 -5.11
N THR A 23 1.51 6.50 -5.40
CA THR A 23 0.98 7.85 -5.49
C THR A 23 1.09 8.58 -4.15
N ALA A 24 0.78 7.89 -3.04
CA ALA A 24 0.90 8.48 -1.71
C ALA A 24 2.35 8.86 -1.38
N ILE A 25 3.30 7.98 -1.69
CA ILE A 25 4.73 8.24 -1.46
C ILE A 25 5.20 9.45 -2.27
N LYS A 26 4.83 9.52 -3.55
CA LYS A 26 5.19 10.66 -4.40
C LYS A 26 4.65 11.97 -3.83
N ARG A 27 3.39 11.99 -3.46
CA ARG A 27 2.74 13.19 -2.93
C ARG A 27 3.30 13.61 -1.58
N ALA A 28 3.56 12.65 -0.70
CA ALA A 28 4.14 12.92 0.62
C ALA A 28 5.55 13.50 0.48
N SER A 29 6.36 12.92 -0.40
CA SER A 29 7.72 13.40 -0.66
C SER A 29 7.71 14.83 -1.18
N LYS A 30 6.80 15.14 -2.10
CA LYS A 30 6.65 16.49 -2.64
C LYS A 30 6.21 17.47 -1.56
N LYS A 31 5.22 17.08 -0.75
CA LYS A 31 4.68 17.93 0.31
C LYS A 31 5.69 18.23 1.39
N LEU A 32 6.49 17.24 1.79
CA LEU A 32 7.50 17.39 2.84
C LEU A 32 8.85 17.87 2.32
N GLY A 33 9.04 17.88 1.00
CA GLY A 33 10.28 18.32 0.38
C GLY A 33 11.45 17.37 0.62
N ASP A 34 11.20 16.08 0.83
CA ASP A 34 12.24 15.10 1.12
C ASP A 34 11.79 13.73 0.59
N TRP A 35 12.72 12.96 0.04
CA TRP A 35 12.44 11.58 -0.38
C TRP A 35 12.35 10.64 0.82
N ARG A 36 12.94 11.01 1.95
CA ARG A 36 12.89 10.21 3.18
C ARG A 36 11.62 10.55 3.96
N LEU A 37 10.81 9.55 4.21
CA LEU A 37 9.54 9.70 4.92
C LEU A 37 9.67 9.08 6.32
N GLU A 38 10.75 9.41 7.01
CA GLU A 38 11.14 8.81 8.29
C GLU A 38 10.18 9.07 9.43
N ASP A 39 9.38 10.13 9.33
CA ASP A 39 8.41 10.49 10.38
C ASP A 39 6.98 10.15 9.98
N CYS A 40 6.79 9.36 8.93
CA CYS A 40 5.47 9.05 8.40
C CYS A 40 5.03 7.64 8.77
N THR A 41 3.72 7.46 8.88
CA THR A 41 3.08 6.15 8.97
C THR A 41 2.20 5.97 7.73
N LEU A 42 2.29 4.83 7.09
CA LEU A 42 1.46 4.49 5.94
C LEU A 42 0.33 3.56 6.37
N TYR A 43 -0.89 3.93 6.01
CA TYR A 43 -2.08 3.10 6.22
C TYR A 43 -2.54 2.58 4.87
N VAL A 44 -2.63 1.26 4.72
CA VAL A 44 -3.08 0.63 3.48
C VAL A 44 -4.23 -0.33 3.74
N THR A 45 -5.21 -0.34 2.84
CA THR A 45 -6.35 -1.26 2.93
C THR A 45 -5.92 -2.69 2.65
N LEU A 46 -5.09 -2.87 1.62
CA LEU A 46 -4.64 -4.18 1.16
C LEU A 46 -3.11 -4.25 1.24
N GLU A 47 -2.60 -5.40 1.65
CA GLU A 47 -1.15 -5.67 1.74
C GLU A 47 -0.42 -5.23 0.46
N PRO A 48 0.69 -4.48 0.58
CA PRO A 48 1.44 -4.00 -0.59
C PRO A 48 2.04 -5.14 -1.42
N CYS A 49 2.05 -4.96 -2.74
CA CYS A 49 2.76 -5.85 -3.66
C CYS A 49 4.28 -5.58 -3.60
N GLN A 50 5.05 -6.33 -4.39
CA GLN A 50 6.51 -6.19 -4.40
C GLN A 50 6.99 -4.79 -4.82
N MET A 51 6.30 -4.16 -5.76
CA MET A 51 6.66 -2.81 -6.19
C MET A 51 6.45 -1.79 -5.07
N CYS A 52 5.28 -1.84 -4.43
CA CYS A 52 4.93 -0.92 -3.36
C CYS A 52 5.75 -1.18 -2.10
N ALA A 53 5.97 -2.45 -1.75
CA ALA A 53 6.82 -2.81 -0.62
C ALA A 53 8.25 -2.30 -0.82
N GLY A 54 8.78 -2.46 -2.03
CA GLY A 54 10.10 -1.91 -2.37
C GLY A 54 10.16 -0.40 -2.23
N ALA A 55 9.13 0.30 -2.70
CA ALA A 55 9.05 1.76 -2.58
C ALA A 55 9.00 2.22 -1.12
N ILE A 56 8.26 1.50 -0.28
CA ILE A 56 8.17 1.79 1.16
C ILE A 56 9.55 1.71 1.81
N VAL A 57 10.30 0.64 1.51
CA VAL A 57 11.66 0.46 2.03
C VAL A 57 12.57 1.58 1.53
N GLN A 58 12.50 1.90 0.23
CA GLN A 58 13.31 2.98 -0.36
C GLN A 58 13.01 4.33 0.27
N ALA A 59 11.75 4.60 0.58
CA ALA A 59 11.33 5.88 1.18
C ALA A 59 11.60 5.95 2.69
N ARG A 60 12.09 4.88 3.30
CA ARG A 60 12.41 4.82 4.75
C ARG A 60 11.21 5.03 5.66
N ILE A 61 10.02 4.61 5.23
CA ILE A 61 8.82 4.69 6.08
C ILE A 61 8.97 3.72 7.25
N PRO A 62 8.86 4.20 8.50
CA PRO A 62 9.11 3.34 9.66
C PRO A 62 7.96 2.43 10.05
N GLU A 63 6.72 2.81 9.75
CA GLU A 63 5.54 2.06 10.17
C GLU A 63 4.53 1.91 9.04
N VAL A 64 3.97 0.69 8.91
CA VAL A 64 2.88 0.41 7.96
C VAL A 64 1.76 -0.32 8.68
N MET A 65 0.56 0.21 8.56
CA MET A 65 -0.69 -0.37 9.09
C MET A 65 -1.44 -1.01 7.93
N ILE A 66 -1.69 -2.31 8.00
CA ILE A 66 -2.32 -3.08 6.92
C ILE A 66 -3.70 -3.55 7.34
N GLY A 67 -4.72 -3.29 6.51
CA GLY A 67 -6.08 -3.75 6.75
C GLY A 67 -6.20 -5.25 6.54
N CYS A 68 -6.08 -5.71 5.30
CA CYS A 68 -6.16 -7.13 5.00
C CYS A 68 -4.99 -7.60 4.13
N MET A 69 -4.71 -8.90 4.23
CA MET A 69 -3.59 -9.52 3.51
C MET A 69 -4.00 -9.89 2.08
N ASN A 70 -3.02 -10.01 1.21
CA ASN A 70 -3.21 -10.42 -0.18
C ASN A 70 -2.39 -11.69 -0.44
N PRO A 71 -2.99 -12.89 -0.29
CA PRO A 71 -2.24 -14.13 -0.43
C PRO A 71 -1.63 -14.37 -1.81
N LYS A 72 -2.17 -13.72 -2.83
CA LYS A 72 -1.73 -13.93 -4.22
C LYS A 72 -0.60 -13.01 -4.66
N ALA A 73 -0.48 -11.82 -4.08
CA ALA A 73 0.46 -10.81 -4.55
C ALA A 73 1.14 -10.02 -3.43
N GLY A 74 0.78 -10.26 -2.17
CA GLY A 74 1.29 -9.46 -1.05
C GLY A 74 2.73 -9.75 -0.70
N CYS A 75 3.48 -8.71 -0.41
CA CYS A 75 4.90 -8.79 -0.07
C CYS A 75 5.23 -8.15 1.28
N ALA A 76 4.28 -8.19 2.22
CA ALA A 76 4.47 -7.81 3.60
C ALA A 76 4.12 -8.96 4.55
N GLY A 77 4.35 -10.18 4.11
CA GLY A 77 4.16 -11.40 4.89
C GLY A 77 3.48 -12.54 4.17
N SER A 78 2.75 -12.29 3.06
CA SER A 78 2.02 -13.35 2.34
C SER A 78 2.95 -14.18 1.45
N ILE A 79 3.41 -13.65 0.33
CA ILE A 79 4.36 -14.36 -0.55
C ILE A 79 5.78 -14.16 -0.02
N TYR A 80 6.16 -12.92 0.17
CA TYR A 80 7.44 -12.52 0.77
C TYR A 80 7.17 -11.45 1.82
N ASN A 81 8.16 -11.16 2.64
CA ASN A 81 8.10 -10.03 3.55
C ASN A 81 9.27 -9.08 3.27
N LEU A 82 9.12 -8.26 2.24
CA LEU A 82 10.15 -7.31 1.83
C LEU A 82 10.31 -6.16 2.82
N LEU A 83 9.28 -5.87 3.60
CA LEU A 83 9.32 -4.77 4.56
C LEU A 83 10.21 -5.11 5.77
N GLN A 84 10.43 -6.39 6.03
CA GLN A 84 11.24 -6.85 7.16
C GLN A 84 12.36 -7.80 6.73
N GLU A 85 12.79 -7.70 5.48
CA GLU A 85 13.92 -8.49 4.98
C GLU A 85 15.22 -8.04 5.65
N PRO A 86 15.90 -8.91 6.43
CA PRO A 86 17.10 -8.50 7.19
C PRO A 86 18.26 -8.01 6.33
N ALA A 87 18.30 -8.43 5.06
CA ALA A 87 19.37 -8.01 4.15
C ALA A 87 19.25 -6.56 3.71
N PHE A 88 18.06 -5.96 3.85
CA PHE A 88 17.88 -4.55 3.50
C PHE A 88 18.33 -3.66 4.65
N ASN A 89 18.75 -2.44 4.31
CA ASN A 89 19.26 -1.47 5.29
C ASN A 89 18.17 -0.68 6.02
N HIS A 90 16.90 -1.02 5.82
CA HIS A 90 15.77 -0.40 6.49
C HIS A 90 14.73 -1.46 6.81
N GLN A 91 14.23 -1.43 8.04
CA GLN A 91 13.19 -2.35 8.51
C GLN A 91 11.94 -1.56 8.88
N VAL A 92 10.79 -2.14 8.61
CA VAL A 92 9.48 -1.50 8.83
C VAL A 92 8.75 -2.21 9.97
N SER A 93 8.17 -1.45 10.88
CA SER A 93 7.25 -1.99 11.88
C SER A 93 5.89 -2.23 11.24
N LEU A 94 5.41 -3.47 11.25
CA LEU A 94 4.16 -3.88 10.62
C LEU A 94 3.07 -4.11 11.65
N PHE A 95 1.88 -3.58 11.36
CA PHE A 95 0.68 -3.80 12.15
C PHE A 95 -0.40 -4.31 11.20
N LYS A 96 -0.78 -5.57 11.35
CA LYS A 96 -1.71 -6.27 10.46
C LYS A 96 -3.10 -6.36 11.07
N GLY A 97 -4.11 -6.50 10.24
CA GLY A 97 -5.49 -6.71 10.69
C GLY A 97 -6.19 -5.45 11.17
N VAL A 98 -5.70 -4.29 10.79
CA VAL A 98 -6.29 -3.00 11.18
C VAL A 98 -7.61 -2.83 10.41
N LEU A 99 -8.74 -2.86 11.12
CA LEU A 99 -10.09 -2.83 10.51
C LEU A 99 -10.23 -3.88 9.41
N GLU A 100 -9.73 -5.09 9.67
CA GLU A 100 -9.61 -6.15 8.64
C GLU A 100 -10.95 -6.50 8.02
N GLU A 101 -12.01 -6.65 8.83
CA GLU A 101 -13.33 -7.02 8.33
C GLU A 101 -13.90 -5.94 7.42
N GLU A 102 -13.80 -4.68 7.82
CA GLU A 102 -14.29 -3.55 7.04
C GLU A 102 -13.50 -3.41 5.72
N CYS A 103 -12.19 -3.55 5.78
CA CYS A 103 -11.34 -3.49 4.59
C CYS A 103 -11.65 -4.63 3.63
N SER A 104 -11.78 -5.85 4.14
CA SER A 104 -12.09 -7.03 3.34
C SER A 104 -13.45 -6.89 2.68
N GLN A 105 -14.46 -6.44 3.42
CA GLN A 105 -15.82 -6.29 2.90
C GLN A 105 -15.87 -5.20 1.82
N MET A 106 -15.17 -4.09 2.04
CA MET A 106 -15.09 -2.99 1.08
C MET A 106 -14.48 -3.46 -0.25
N LEU A 107 -13.42 -4.25 -0.19
CA LEU A 107 -12.79 -4.81 -1.40
C LEU A 107 -13.70 -5.79 -2.12
N LYS A 108 -14.38 -6.67 -1.39
CA LYS A 108 -15.34 -7.62 -1.96
C LYS A 108 -16.48 -6.89 -2.66
N ASP A 109 -17.02 -5.85 -2.04
CA ASP A 109 -18.12 -5.06 -2.60
C ASP A 109 -17.67 -4.34 -3.86
N PHE A 110 -16.47 -3.78 -3.85
CA PHE A 110 -15.89 -3.10 -5.01
C PHE A 110 -15.75 -4.05 -6.20
N PHE A 111 -15.14 -5.22 -5.99
CA PHE A 111 -14.94 -6.18 -7.07
C PHE A 111 -16.25 -6.76 -7.58
N ARG A 112 -17.23 -6.98 -6.71
CA ARG A 112 -18.57 -7.39 -7.11
C ARG A 112 -19.23 -6.33 -7.99
N SER A 113 -19.19 -5.08 -7.59
CA SER A 113 -19.73 -3.95 -8.35
C SER A 113 -19.06 -3.85 -9.72
N LEU A 114 -17.74 -4.01 -9.78
CA LEU A 114 -17.00 -3.98 -11.03
C LEU A 114 -17.41 -5.09 -11.99
N ARG A 115 -17.55 -6.32 -11.48
CA ARG A 115 -18.03 -7.46 -12.28
C ARG A 115 -19.43 -7.21 -12.83
N THR A 116 -20.33 -6.65 -12.04
CA THR A 116 -21.69 -6.31 -12.46
C THR A 116 -21.66 -5.27 -13.59
N ARG A 117 -20.82 -4.26 -13.49
CA ARG A 117 -20.69 -3.25 -14.56
C ARG A 117 -20.18 -3.87 -15.86
N LEU A 118 -19.25 -4.81 -15.77
CA LEU A 118 -18.69 -5.45 -16.97
C LEU A 118 -19.70 -6.37 -17.67
N LYS A 119 -20.74 -6.82 -16.97
CA LYS A 119 -21.78 -7.69 -17.55
C LYS A 119 -22.88 -6.91 -18.25
N THR A 120 -23.00 -5.63 -18.00
CA THR A 120 -24.00 -4.79 -18.63
C THR A 120 -23.41 -4.06 -19.84
#